data_060f33e346360f2df126d82d72ce4bd2
#
_entry.id   060f33e346360f2df126d82d72ce4bd2
#
_cell.length_a   1.000
_cell.length_b   1.000
_cell.length_c   1.000
_cell.angle_alpha   90.00
_cell.angle_beta   90.00
_cell.angle_gamma   90.00
#
_symmetry.space_group_name_H-M   'P 1'
#
loop_
_entity.id
_entity.type
_entity.pdbx_description
1 polymer ?
#
loop_
_entity_poly.entity_id
_entity_poly.type
_entity_poly.pdbx_seq_one_letter_code
_entity_poly.pdbx_strand_id
1 'polypeptide(L)'
;KRARGKLIAILEDRGVPDPHWCETMMRLHRDNRHGVIGGAVTNGVDRLWNWAIFFCDFGRYGPPLNEREPDYVTDTNIVYKREAIMAVRDLWEVKYQEAQVNWELKRRGAGLMLTDAAITEQNRPVPSVRALMSERFHWARLFGQVRARELSLAQRLKLSVGIPFLPLVLYLRHFRRQRAKGRDVGKFIAATPMTLFLLGCWSAGELVGNLEPVQRRE
;
A
#
# COMPACT_ATOMS: atom_id res chain seq x y z
N LYS A 1 -13.50 -13.82 10.44
CA LYS A 1 -14.61 -14.34 11.30
C LYS A 1 -14.14 -15.07 12.59
N ARG A 2 -12.84 -15.48 12.70
CA ARG A 2 -12.32 -16.22 13.87
C ARG A 2 -11.66 -15.35 14.94
N ALA A 3 -11.18 -14.16 14.59
CA ALA A 3 -10.53 -13.25 15.53
C ALA A 3 -11.52 -12.77 16.61
N ARG A 4 -11.14 -12.85 17.91
CA ARG A 4 -12.00 -12.53 19.06
C ARG A 4 -11.49 -11.34 19.89
N GLY A 5 -10.25 -10.89 19.69
CA GLY A 5 -9.62 -9.81 20.44
C GLY A 5 -10.30 -8.44 20.24
N LYS A 6 -10.04 -7.50 21.14
CA LYS A 6 -10.45 -6.09 21.01
C LYS A 6 -9.73 -5.37 19.86
N LEU A 7 -8.53 -5.85 19.51
CA LEU A 7 -7.75 -5.39 18.38
C LEU A 7 -7.69 -6.51 17.34
N ILE A 8 -7.70 -6.13 16.07
CA ILE A 8 -7.58 -7.04 14.92
C ILE A 8 -6.36 -6.61 14.12
N ALA A 9 -5.33 -7.45 14.14
CA ALA A 9 -4.13 -7.26 13.34
C ALA A 9 -4.26 -7.96 11.99
N ILE A 10 -3.77 -7.31 10.95
CA ILE A 10 -3.53 -7.91 9.63
C ILE A 10 -2.04 -7.71 9.35
N LEU A 11 -1.38 -8.82 9.06
CA LEU A 11 0.01 -8.89 8.66
C LEU A 11 0.09 -9.76 7.42
N GLU A 12 0.96 -9.39 6.49
CA GLU A 12 1.23 -10.24 5.32
C GLU A 12 2.03 -11.47 5.75
N ASP A 13 1.80 -12.62 5.11
CA ASP A 13 2.42 -13.91 5.42
C ASP A 13 3.96 -13.93 5.32
N ARG A 14 4.52 -12.95 4.66
CA ARG A 14 5.97 -12.75 4.48
C ARG A 14 6.55 -11.61 5.31
N GLY A 15 5.71 -11.01 6.13
CA GLY A 15 6.10 -9.99 7.08
C GLY A 15 6.61 -10.61 8.37
N VAL A 16 7.81 -10.26 8.80
CA VAL A 16 8.36 -10.64 10.10
C VAL A 16 8.27 -9.42 11.02
N PRO A 17 7.32 -9.40 11.96
CA PRO A 17 7.19 -8.30 12.90
C PRO A 17 8.34 -8.31 13.92
N ASP A 18 8.67 -7.13 14.42
CA ASP A 18 9.59 -6.96 15.55
C ASP A 18 9.12 -7.81 16.75
N PRO A 19 10.03 -8.39 17.57
CA PRO A 19 9.65 -9.19 18.73
C PRO A 19 8.69 -8.52 19.71
N HIS A 20 8.76 -7.20 19.87
CA HIS A 20 7.89 -6.40 20.73
C HIS A 20 6.68 -5.79 19.99
N TRP A 21 6.45 -6.18 18.75
CA TRP A 21 5.41 -5.59 17.90
C TRP A 21 4.01 -5.63 18.53
N CYS A 22 3.60 -6.79 19.04
CA CYS A 22 2.28 -6.96 19.65
C CYS A 22 2.10 -6.04 20.86
N GLU A 23 3.10 -5.99 21.75
CA GLU A 23 3.08 -5.15 22.95
C GLU A 23 3.03 -3.67 22.57
N THR A 24 3.85 -3.26 21.62
CA THR A 24 3.89 -1.90 21.10
C THR A 24 2.55 -1.47 20.50
N MET A 25 1.94 -2.30 19.64
CA MET A 25 0.65 -2.00 19.03
C MET A 25 -0.48 -1.95 20.07
N MET A 26 -0.46 -2.84 21.06
CA MET A 26 -1.45 -2.81 22.16
C MET A 26 -1.32 -1.52 22.98
N ARG A 27 -0.10 -1.10 23.32
CA ARG A 27 0.17 0.15 24.04
C ARG A 27 -0.30 1.35 23.21
N LEU A 28 0.07 1.42 21.93
CA LEU A 28 -0.32 2.51 21.05
C LEU A 28 -1.85 2.66 20.93
N HIS A 29 -2.58 1.54 20.81
CA HIS A 29 -4.05 1.58 20.75
C HIS A 29 -4.72 1.94 22.07
N ARG A 30 -4.08 1.68 23.21
CA ARG A 30 -4.54 2.12 24.53
C ARG A 30 -4.34 3.61 24.71
N ASP A 31 -3.18 4.12 24.29
CA ASP A 31 -2.74 5.48 24.56
C ASP A 31 -3.26 6.48 23.49
N ASN A 32 -3.82 5.98 22.38
CA ASN A 32 -4.32 6.79 21.26
C ASN A 32 -5.79 6.51 20.93
N ARG A 33 -6.47 7.56 20.45
CA ARG A 33 -7.88 7.48 20.02
C ARG A 33 -8.07 6.88 18.62
N HIS A 34 -6.98 6.74 17.82
CA HIS A 34 -7.06 6.25 16.46
C HIS A 34 -7.70 4.87 16.37
N GLY A 35 -8.62 4.71 15.43
CA GLY A 35 -9.27 3.42 15.15
C GLY A 35 -8.36 2.47 14.35
N VAL A 36 -7.36 3.03 13.67
CA VAL A 36 -6.41 2.32 12.80
C VAL A 36 -4.99 2.79 13.08
N ILE A 37 -4.09 1.87 13.34
CA ILE A 37 -2.66 2.16 13.49
C ILE A 37 -1.88 1.24 12.57
N GLY A 38 -1.06 1.82 11.69
CA GLY A 38 -0.10 1.10 10.87
C GLY A 38 1.32 1.29 11.35
N GLY A 39 2.10 0.25 11.25
CA GLY A 39 3.53 0.29 11.53
C GLY A 39 4.37 0.53 10.29
N ALA A 40 5.65 0.79 10.51
CA ALA A 40 6.64 0.89 9.44
C ALA A 40 6.92 -0.48 8.79
N VAL A 41 7.30 -0.43 7.52
CA VAL A 41 7.74 -1.60 6.76
C VAL A 41 9.18 -1.40 6.32
N THR A 42 10.02 -2.41 6.49
CA THR A 42 11.40 -2.44 6.02
C THR A 42 11.61 -3.57 5.00
N ASN A 43 12.65 -3.46 4.18
CA ASN A 43 13.01 -4.53 3.26
C ASN A 43 13.99 -5.49 3.93
N GLY A 44 13.63 -6.76 4.09
CA GLY A 44 14.46 -7.80 4.68
C GLY A 44 15.35 -8.57 3.69
N VAL A 45 15.19 -8.35 2.37
CA VAL A 45 15.96 -9.05 1.35
C VAL A 45 16.84 -8.06 0.58
N ASP A 46 18.15 -8.04 0.83
CA ASP A 46 19.10 -7.12 0.19
C ASP A 46 19.46 -7.55 -1.24
N ARG A 47 18.46 -7.50 -2.14
CA ARG A 47 18.62 -7.71 -3.60
C ARG A 47 17.97 -6.55 -4.35
N LEU A 48 18.50 -6.16 -5.49
CA LEU A 48 18.01 -5.00 -6.26
C LEU A 48 16.53 -5.11 -6.65
N TRP A 49 16.05 -6.29 -7.04
CA TRP A 49 14.63 -6.51 -7.33
C TRP A 49 13.74 -6.32 -6.10
N ASN A 50 14.20 -6.78 -4.92
CA ASN A 50 13.47 -6.58 -3.67
C ASN A 50 13.43 -5.12 -3.27
N TRP A 51 14.54 -4.39 -3.44
CA TRP A 51 14.57 -2.95 -3.24
C TRP A 51 13.63 -2.21 -4.20
N ALA A 52 13.60 -2.59 -5.47
CA ALA A 52 12.66 -1.99 -6.43
C ALA A 52 11.20 -2.21 -6.03
N ILE A 53 10.84 -3.44 -5.63
CA ILE A 53 9.50 -3.76 -5.12
C ILE A 53 9.20 -2.94 -3.86
N PHE A 54 10.13 -2.92 -2.90
CA PHE A 54 9.99 -2.16 -1.67
C PHE A 54 9.71 -0.68 -1.94
N PHE A 55 10.48 -0.04 -2.82
CA PHE A 55 10.27 1.38 -3.13
C PHE A 55 8.95 1.65 -3.84
N CYS A 56 8.49 0.74 -4.70
CA CYS A 56 7.21 0.87 -5.37
C CYS A 56 6.02 0.71 -4.39
N ASP A 57 6.08 -0.29 -3.50
CA ASP A 57 4.94 -0.70 -2.67
C ASP A 57 4.98 -0.09 -1.27
N PHE A 58 6.15 -0.17 -0.64
CA PHE A 58 6.33 0.12 0.78
C PHE A 58 7.20 1.35 1.06
N GLY A 59 7.84 1.95 0.05
CA GLY A 59 8.75 3.08 0.25
C GLY A 59 8.13 4.27 0.99
N ARG A 60 6.79 4.44 0.95
CA ARG A 60 6.07 5.43 1.76
C ARG A 60 5.99 5.04 3.24
N TYR A 61 5.97 3.75 3.55
CA TYR A 61 5.88 3.18 4.88
C TYR A 61 7.24 2.84 5.50
N GLY A 62 8.34 3.02 4.75
CA GLY A 62 9.70 2.89 5.31
C GLY A 62 9.99 4.00 6.33
N PRO A 63 10.72 3.69 7.43
CA PRO A 63 11.11 4.70 8.41
C PRO A 63 12.16 5.68 7.81
N PRO A 64 12.30 6.92 8.35
CA PRO A 64 11.45 7.51 9.35
C PRO A 64 10.07 7.85 8.79
N LEU A 65 9.04 7.72 9.62
CA LEU A 65 7.67 8.11 9.30
C LEU A 65 7.39 9.48 9.91
N ASN A 66 6.84 10.39 9.11
CA ASN A 66 6.31 11.65 9.63
C ASN A 66 4.94 11.38 10.28
N GLU A 67 4.68 12.00 11.42
CA GLU A 67 3.42 11.87 12.20
C GLU A 67 2.20 12.52 11.52
N ARG A 68 2.14 12.53 10.20
CA ARG A 68 0.96 13.02 9.50
C ARG A 68 -0.08 11.92 9.40
N GLU A 69 -1.34 12.29 9.57
CA GLU A 69 -2.45 11.39 9.32
C GLU A 69 -2.40 10.89 7.87
N PRO A 70 -2.22 9.57 7.65
CA PRO A 70 -2.10 9.02 6.31
C PRO A 70 -3.44 9.01 5.59
N ASP A 71 -3.42 8.91 4.24
CA ASP A 71 -4.65 8.70 3.47
C ASP A 71 -5.17 7.28 3.65
N TYR A 72 -4.27 6.32 3.76
CA TYR A 72 -4.53 4.92 4.11
C TYR A 72 -3.25 4.26 4.64
N VAL A 73 -3.41 3.11 5.27
CA VAL A 73 -2.35 2.30 5.86
C VAL A 73 -2.30 0.96 5.11
N THR A 74 -1.10 0.39 4.93
CA THR A 74 -0.95 -0.90 4.24
C THR A 74 -1.33 -2.06 5.14
N ASP A 75 -1.95 -3.08 4.56
CA ASP A 75 -2.31 -4.35 5.21
C ASP A 75 -1.10 -5.22 5.58
N THR A 76 0.09 -4.87 5.10
CA THR A 76 1.33 -5.52 5.48
C THR A 76 1.67 -5.34 6.98
N ASN A 77 1.23 -4.22 7.57
CA ASN A 77 1.49 -3.90 8.99
C ASN A 77 0.40 -2.96 9.53
N ILE A 78 -0.77 -3.51 9.88
CA ILE A 78 -1.92 -2.72 10.31
C ILE A 78 -2.67 -3.39 11.46
N VAL A 79 -3.14 -2.57 12.41
CA VAL A 79 -4.02 -2.99 13.51
C VAL A 79 -5.24 -2.10 13.57
N TYR A 80 -6.40 -2.71 13.67
CA TYR A 80 -7.70 -2.05 13.83
C TYR A 80 -8.25 -2.23 15.24
N LYS A 81 -8.90 -1.22 15.80
CA LYS A 81 -9.88 -1.45 16.85
C LYS A 81 -11.03 -2.27 16.27
N ARG A 82 -11.46 -3.32 16.98
CA ARG A 82 -12.54 -4.19 16.51
C ARG A 82 -13.80 -3.40 16.15
N GLU A 83 -14.19 -2.48 17.00
CA GLU A 83 -15.38 -1.62 16.78
C GLU A 83 -15.28 -0.85 15.45
N ALA A 84 -14.10 -0.29 15.14
CA ALA A 84 -13.88 0.46 13.91
C ALA A 84 -14.01 -0.44 12.66
N ILE A 85 -13.27 -1.56 12.60
CA ILE A 85 -13.32 -2.43 11.42
C ILE A 85 -14.70 -3.11 11.26
N MET A 86 -15.41 -3.40 12.35
CA MET A 86 -16.75 -3.98 12.28
C MET A 86 -17.79 -2.96 11.83
N ALA A 87 -17.60 -1.67 12.05
CA ALA A 87 -18.49 -0.62 11.56
C ALA A 87 -18.52 -0.51 10.02
N VAL A 88 -17.53 -1.06 9.33
CA VAL A 88 -17.41 -1.07 7.85
C VAL A 88 -17.37 -2.50 7.31
N ARG A 89 -18.04 -3.43 7.96
CA ARG A 89 -18.02 -4.86 7.65
C ARG A 89 -18.46 -5.17 6.21
N ASP A 90 -19.41 -4.47 5.71
CA ASP A 90 -19.95 -4.57 4.35
C ASP A 90 -18.88 -4.39 3.26
N LEU A 91 -17.83 -3.61 3.54
CA LEU A 91 -16.75 -3.34 2.59
C LEU A 91 -15.71 -4.47 2.51
N TRP A 92 -15.58 -5.29 3.55
CA TRP A 92 -14.50 -6.28 3.63
C TRP A 92 -14.99 -7.74 3.82
N GLU A 93 -16.27 -7.94 4.09
CA GLU A 93 -16.80 -9.28 4.36
C GLU A 93 -16.63 -10.25 3.19
N VAL A 94 -16.76 -9.77 1.97
CA VAL A 94 -16.60 -10.54 0.73
C VAL A 94 -15.16 -10.47 0.25
N LYS A 95 -14.61 -9.27 0.16
CA LYS A 95 -13.23 -9.04 -0.29
C LYS A 95 -12.66 -7.82 0.42
N TYR A 96 -11.60 -8.05 1.20
CA TYR A 96 -10.87 -6.98 1.86
C TYR A 96 -10.02 -6.19 0.84
N GLN A 97 -10.15 -4.87 0.87
CA GLN A 97 -9.29 -3.93 0.13
C GLN A 97 -8.91 -2.79 1.09
N GLU A 98 -7.65 -2.75 1.50
CA GLU A 98 -7.19 -1.86 2.57
C GLU A 98 -7.48 -0.38 2.29
N ALA A 99 -7.31 0.09 1.07
CA ALA A 99 -7.55 1.49 0.71
C ALA A 99 -9.03 1.87 0.91
N GLN A 100 -9.97 1.06 0.41
CA GLN A 100 -11.41 1.33 0.56
C GLN A 100 -11.84 1.32 2.02
N VAL A 101 -11.38 0.32 2.78
CA VAL A 101 -11.67 0.20 4.21
C VAL A 101 -11.13 1.40 4.98
N ASN A 102 -9.88 1.79 4.72
CA ASN A 102 -9.25 2.92 5.42
C ASN A 102 -9.90 4.26 5.06
N TRP A 103 -10.25 4.50 3.79
CA TRP A 103 -10.95 5.73 3.38
C TRP A 103 -12.32 5.85 4.03
N GLU A 104 -13.08 4.78 4.10
CA GLU A 104 -14.38 4.79 4.76
C GLU A 104 -14.25 4.99 6.26
N LEU A 105 -13.29 4.35 6.91
CA LEU A 105 -12.99 4.58 8.33
C LEU A 105 -12.60 6.02 8.61
N LYS A 106 -11.75 6.60 7.77
CA LYS A 106 -11.38 8.03 7.86
C LYS A 106 -12.59 8.93 7.67
N ARG A 107 -13.46 8.65 6.69
CA ARG A 107 -14.71 9.40 6.46
C ARG A 107 -15.65 9.34 7.66
N ARG A 108 -15.67 8.21 8.40
CA ARG A 108 -16.45 8.05 9.65
C ARG A 108 -15.74 8.62 10.89
N GLY A 109 -14.60 9.26 10.75
CA GLY A 109 -13.87 9.88 11.86
C GLY A 109 -13.06 8.92 12.74
N ALA A 110 -12.78 7.71 12.26
CA ALA A 110 -12.04 6.72 13.03
C ALA A 110 -10.55 7.05 13.25
N GLY A 111 -10.00 8.06 12.61
CA GLY A 111 -8.60 8.47 12.71
C GLY A 111 -7.61 7.35 12.29
N LEU A 112 -6.64 7.70 11.44
CA LEU A 112 -5.57 6.80 11.00
C LEU A 112 -4.23 7.34 11.48
N MET A 113 -3.36 6.45 11.95
CA MET A 113 -2.01 6.78 12.40
C MET A 113 -0.97 5.87 11.74
N LEU A 114 0.20 6.42 11.39
CA LEU A 114 1.40 5.67 11.04
C LEU A 114 2.47 5.89 12.09
N THR A 115 3.21 4.83 12.42
CA THR A 115 4.28 4.88 13.43
C THR A 115 5.46 4.00 13.01
N ASP A 116 6.67 4.45 13.31
CA ASP A 116 7.90 3.64 13.20
C ASP A 116 8.30 2.94 14.51
N ALA A 117 7.47 3.04 15.55
CA ALA A 117 7.64 2.28 16.79
C ALA A 117 7.32 0.78 16.63
N ALA A 118 6.56 0.39 15.61
CA ALA A 118 6.17 -0.99 15.34
C ALA A 118 6.56 -1.36 13.89
N ILE A 119 7.67 -2.06 13.74
CA ILE A 119 8.25 -2.38 12.44
C ILE A 119 7.89 -3.80 12.02
N THR A 120 7.62 -3.99 10.73
CA THR A 120 7.52 -5.30 10.10
C THR A 120 8.53 -5.36 8.95
N GLU A 121 9.39 -6.36 8.97
CA GLU A 121 10.35 -6.63 7.91
C GLU A 121 9.69 -7.49 6.82
N GLN A 122 9.69 -7.00 5.57
CA GLN A 122 9.10 -7.69 4.43
C GLN A 122 10.13 -8.58 3.74
N ASN A 123 9.94 -9.89 3.81
CA ASN A 123 10.83 -10.93 3.28
C ASN A 123 10.27 -11.58 2.00
N ARG A 124 9.76 -10.77 1.08
CA ARG A 124 9.11 -11.26 -0.12
C ARG A 124 10.11 -11.91 -1.10
N PRO A 125 9.95 -13.18 -1.48
CA PRO A 125 10.73 -13.80 -2.54
C PRO A 125 10.34 -13.22 -3.91
N VAL A 126 11.31 -13.15 -4.83
CA VAL A 126 11.07 -12.81 -6.23
C VAL A 126 11.29 -14.08 -7.05
N PRO A 127 10.23 -14.82 -7.39
CA PRO A 127 10.36 -16.12 -8.06
C PRO A 127 10.89 -16.00 -9.50
N SER A 128 10.42 -15.00 -10.25
CA SER A 128 10.90 -14.65 -11.58
C SER A 128 10.46 -13.25 -11.99
N VAL A 129 11.19 -12.63 -12.91
CA VAL A 129 10.82 -11.32 -13.48
C VAL A 129 9.47 -11.39 -14.19
N ARG A 130 9.21 -12.50 -14.93
CA ARG A 130 7.93 -12.70 -15.63
C ARG A 130 6.75 -12.76 -14.68
N ALA A 131 6.88 -13.49 -13.56
CA ALA A 131 5.81 -13.54 -12.54
C ALA A 131 5.57 -12.16 -11.93
N LEU A 132 6.63 -11.40 -11.64
CA LEU A 132 6.55 -10.06 -11.10
C LEU A 132 5.87 -9.08 -12.07
N MET A 133 6.22 -9.15 -13.37
CA MET A 133 5.55 -8.36 -14.41
C MET A 133 4.05 -8.64 -14.47
N SER A 134 3.70 -9.94 -14.55
CA SER A 134 2.31 -10.39 -14.63
C SER A 134 1.51 -9.90 -13.42
N GLU A 135 2.05 -10.05 -12.24
CA GLU A 135 1.44 -9.58 -11.00
C GLU A 135 1.21 -8.06 -11.03
N ARG A 136 2.26 -7.28 -11.36
CA ARG A 136 2.16 -5.82 -11.45
C ARG A 136 1.10 -5.35 -12.44
N PHE A 137 1.10 -5.95 -13.61
CA PHE A 137 0.13 -5.65 -14.64
C PHE A 137 -1.31 -5.95 -14.19
N HIS A 138 -1.54 -7.14 -13.60
CA HIS A 138 -2.88 -7.54 -13.16
C HIS A 138 -3.41 -6.65 -12.01
N TRP A 139 -2.57 -6.34 -11.02
CA TRP A 139 -2.97 -5.43 -9.94
C TRP A 139 -3.29 -4.03 -10.46
N ALA A 140 -2.46 -3.50 -11.33
CA ALA A 140 -2.69 -2.19 -11.92
C ALA A 140 -3.94 -2.16 -12.80
N ARG A 141 -4.21 -3.23 -13.56
CA ARG A 141 -5.43 -3.37 -14.37
C ARG A 141 -6.67 -3.33 -13.48
N LEU A 142 -6.68 -4.11 -12.39
CA LEU A 142 -7.78 -4.09 -11.42
C LEU A 142 -7.95 -2.70 -10.79
N PHE A 143 -6.87 -2.03 -10.44
CA PHE A 143 -6.91 -0.66 -9.93
C PHE A 143 -7.51 0.30 -10.94
N GLY A 144 -7.09 0.22 -12.22
CA GLY A 144 -7.64 1.01 -13.32
C GLY A 144 -9.15 0.79 -13.51
N GLN A 145 -9.61 -0.47 -13.46
CA GLN A 145 -11.03 -0.83 -13.55
C GLN A 145 -11.86 -0.23 -12.40
N VAL A 146 -11.36 -0.37 -11.15
CA VAL A 146 -12.06 0.18 -9.98
C VAL A 146 -12.18 1.70 -10.09
N ARG A 147 -11.07 2.38 -10.42
CA ARG A 147 -11.07 3.83 -10.59
C ARG A 147 -11.97 4.29 -11.75
N ALA A 148 -12.00 3.55 -12.86
CA ALA A 148 -12.82 3.89 -14.02
C ALA A 148 -14.33 3.92 -13.71
N ARG A 149 -14.79 3.22 -12.67
CA ARG A 149 -16.19 3.22 -12.23
C ARG A 149 -16.63 4.56 -11.65
N GLU A 150 -15.70 5.29 -11.06
CA GLU A 150 -15.95 6.58 -10.40
C GLU A 150 -15.77 7.77 -11.35
N LEU A 151 -15.34 7.54 -12.61
CA LEU A 151 -14.96 8.57 -13.55
C LEU A 151 -15.92 8.63 -14.75
N SER A 152 -16.21 9.85 -15.21
CA SER A 152 -16.88 10.06 -16.49
C SER A 152 -15.97 9.64 -17.67
N LEU A 153 -16.56 9.39 -18.84
CA LEU A 153 -15.81 9.01 -20.04
C LEU A 153 -14.71 10.05 -20.38
N ALA A 154 -15.05 11.35 -20.30
CA ALA A 154 -14.11 12.43 -20.57
C ALA A 154 -12.92 12.42 -19.58
N GLN A 155 -13.18 12.17 -18.30
CA GLN A 155 -12.14 12.04 -17.28
C GLN A 155 -11.26 10.82 -17.53
N ARG A 156 -11.85 9.67 -17.92
CA ARG A 156 -11.11 8.45 -18.27
C ARG A 156 -10.18 8.68 -19.47
N LEU A 157 -10.66 9.32 -20.53
CA LEU A 157 -9.85 9.65 -21.72
C LEU A 157 -8.69 10.59 -21.35
N LYS A 158 -8.97 11.67 -20.60
CA LYS A 158 -7.93 12.59 -20.11
C LYS A 158 -6.88 11.85 -19.28
N LEU A 159 -7.31 10.95 -18.40
CA LEU A 159 -6.41 10.14 -17.59
C LEU A 159 -5.56 9.21 -18.45
N SER A 160 -6.15 8.55 -19.46
CA SER A 160 -5.44 7.65 -20.37
C SER A 160 -4.28 8.33 -21.09
N VAL A 161 -4.41 9.61 -21.44
CA VAL A 161 -3.32 10.41 -22.04
C VAL A 161 -2.18 10.63 -21.03
N GLY A 162 -2.50 10.77 -19.75
CA GLY A 162 -1.50 10.98 -18.67
C GLY A 162 -0.79 9.71 -18.20
N ILE A 163 -1.41 8.55 -18.32
CA ILE A 163 -0.89 7.27 -17.80
C ILE A 163 0.51 6.90 -18.36
N PRO A 164 0.84 7.09 -19.64
CA PRO A 164 2.18 6.80 -20.16
C PRO A 164 3.31 7.56 -19.45
N PHE A 165 3.02 8.72 -18.87
CA PHE A 165 3.99 9.54 -18.13
C PHE A 165 4.08 9.15 -16.63
N LEU A 166 3.18 8.33 -16.14
CA LEU A 166 3.15 7.90 -14.73
C LEU A 166 4.47 7.26 -14.24
N PRO A 167 5.18 6.43 -15.03
CA PRO A 167 6.43 5.83 -14.55
C PRO A 167 7.43 6.89 -14.10
N LEU A 168 7.58 7.96 -14.89
CA LEU A 168 8.50 9.04 -14.55
C LEU A 168 7.99 9.87 -13.36
N VAL A 169 6.72 10.22 -13.35
CA VAL A 169 6.10 11.00 -12.26
C VAL A 169 6.20 10.25 -10.94
N LEU A 170 5.88 8.95 -10.93
CA LEU A 170 5.96 8.11 -9.74
C LEU A 170 7.40 7.91 -9.30
N TYR A 171 8.33 7.67 -10.23
CA TYR A 171 9.74 7.55 -9.93
C TYR A 171 10.28 8.80 -9.23
N LEU A 172 10.02 9.99 -9.79
CA LEU A 172 10.45 11.26 -9.20
C LEU A 172 9.83 11.48 -7.80
N ARG A 173 8.55 11.09 -7.61
CA ARG A 173 7.91 11.15 -6.31
C ARG A 173 8.56 10.20 -5.29
N HIS A 174 8.88 8.97 -5.69
CA HIS A 174 9.60 8.01 -4.85
C HIS A 174 11.00 8.51 -4.52
N PHE A 175 11.75 9.02 -5.51
CA PHE A 175 13.08 9.57 -5.31
C PHE A 175 13.07 10.73 -4.31
N ARG A 176 12.18 11.72 -4.50
CA ARG A 176 12.05 12.86 -3.58
C ARG A 176 11.74 12.39 -2.16
N ARG A 177 10.87 11.39 -2.01
CA ARG A 177 10.54 10.80 -0.71
C ARG A 177 11.75 10.13 -0.07
N GLN A 178 12.48 9.29 -0.79
CA GLN A 178 13.67 8.61 -0.25
C GLN A 178 14.77 9.60 0.11
N ARG A 179 14.98 10.62 -0.71
CA ARG A 179 15.92 11.70 -0.41
C ARG A 179 15.53 12.46 0.87
N ALA A 180 14.25 12.78 1.02
CA ALA A 180 13.76 13.47 2.22
C ALA A 180 13.90 12.62 3.50
N LYS A 181 13.79 11.29 3.38
CA LYS A 181 14.01 10.35 4.49
C LYS A 181 15.49 10.19 4.85
N GLY A 182 16.41 10.50 3.95
CA GLY A 182 17.87 10.35 4.15
C GLY A 182 18.34 8.89 4.27
N ARG A 183 17.47 7.90 4.00
CA ARG A 183 17.79 6.46 4.13
C ARG A 183 17.69 5.77 2.77
N ASP A 184 18.51 4.75 2.57
CA ASP A 184 18.49 3.83 1.45
C ASP A 184 18.54 4.52 0.05
N VAL A 185 19.00 5.78 -0.02
CA VAL A 185 19.07 6.55 -1.28
C VAL A 185 19.99 5.85 -2.30
N GLY A 186 21.14 5.32 -1.83
CA GLY A 186 22.05 4.56 -2.69
C GLY A 186 21.39 3.29 -3.25
N LYS A 187 20.62 2.57 -2.42
CA LYS A 187 19.83 1.39 -2.86
C LYS A 187 18.74 1.77 -3.86
N PHE A 188 18.08 2.92 -3.64
CA PHE A 188 17.07 3.45 -4.57
C PHE A 188 17.70 3.74 -5.94
N ILE A 189 18.86 4.42 -5.97
CA ILE A 189 19.56 4.74 -7.22
C ILE A 189 20.01 3.44 -7.93
N ALA A 190 20.58 2.49 -7.19
CA ALA A 190 21.01 1.21 -7.74
C ALA A 190 19.83 0.38 -8.31
N ALA A 191 18.66 0.47 -7.68
CA ALA A 191 17.44 -0.23 -8.12
C ALA A 191 16.63 0.54 -9.19
N THR A 192 17.10 1.71 -9.65
CA THR A 192 16.38 2.55 -10.62
C THR A 192 15.89 1.81 -11.87
N PRO A 193 16.72 1.01 -12.58
CA PRO A 193 16.25 0.33 -13.78
C PRO A 193 15.06 -0.61 -13.50
N MET A 194 15.15 -1.38 -12.41
CA MET A 194 14.09 -2.29 -11.98
C MET A 194 12.84 -1.53 -11.54
N THR A 195 13.01 -0.43 -10.81
CA THR A 195 11.92 0.43 -10.34
C THR A 195 11.15 1.02 -11.52
N LEU A 196 11.84 1.60 -12.50
CA LEU A 196 11.21 2.15 -13.71
C LEU A 196 10.50 1.05 -14.52
N PHE A 197 11.09 -0.14 -14.62
CA PHE A 197 10.46 -1.29 -15.26
C PHE A 197 9.15 -1.68 -14.58
N LEU A 198 9.13 -1.80 -13.25
CA LEU A 198 7.92 -2.13 -12.49
C LEU A 198 6.84 -1.06 -12.61
N LEU A 199 7.23 0.21 -12.58
CA LEU A 199 6.32 1.34 -12.79
C LEU A 199 5.76 1.35 -14.22
N GLY A 200 6.55 0.95 -15.23
CA GLY A 200 6.09 0.75 -16.59
C GLY A 200 5.03 -0.35 -16.71
N CYS A 201 5.28 -1.52 -16.09
CA CYS A 201 4.33 -2.61 -16.04
C CYS A 201 3.02 -2.19 -15.35
N TRP A 202 3.13 -1.43 -14.25
CA TRP A 202 1.97 -0.86 -13.55
C TRP A 202 1.17 0.06 -14.48
N SER A 203 1.83 1.03 -15.13
CA SER A 203 1.17 1.99 -16.01
C SER A 203 0.47 1.33 -17.19
N ALA A 204 1.10 0.29 -17.79
CA ALA A 204 0.47 -0.48 -18.84
C ALA A 204 -0.82 -1.20 -18.36
N GLY A 205 -0.78 -1.84 -17.20
CA GLY A 205 -1.96 -2.48 -16.61
C GLY A 205 -3.06 -1.46 -16.29
N GLU A 206 -2.70 -0.34 -15.67
CA GLU A 206 -3.63 0.71 -15.32
C GLU A 206 -4.31 1.34 -16.55
N LEU A 207 -3.56 1.53 -17.64
CA LEU A 207 -4.11 2.01 -18.91
C LEU A 207 -5.16 1.03 -19.46
N VAL A 208 -4.83 -0.25 -19.53
CA VAL A 208 -5.74 -1.29 -19.99
C VAL A 208 -7.00 -1.30 -19.13
N GLY A 209 -6.86 -1.35 -17.80
CA GLY A 209 -8.00 -1.36 -16.89
C GLY A 209 -8.88 -0.11 -16.98
N ASN A 210 -8.27 1.07 -17.24
CA ASN A 210 -9.01 2.32 -17.42
C ASN A 210 -9.80 2.37 -18.74
N LEU A 211 -9.32 1.69 -19.79
CA LEU A 211 -9.99 1.65 -21.10
C LEU A 211 -11.05 0.56 -21.21
N GLU A 212 -11.01 -0.46 -20.36
CA GLU A 212 -12.00 -1.55 -20.37
C GLU A 212 -13.42 -1.07 -20.10
N PRO A 213 -14.45 -1.78 -20.65
CA PRO A 213 -15.84 -1.48 -20.36
C PRO A 213 -16.13 -1.54 -18.85
N VAL A 214 -16.81 -0.52 -18.34
CA VAL A 214 -17.21 -0.50 -16.93
C VAL A 214 -18.42 -1.42 -16.76
N GLN A 215 -18.21 -2.56 -16.11
CA GLN A 215 -19.33 -3.36 -15.63
C GLN A 215 -19.99 -2.61 -14.47
N ARG A 216 -21.17 -2.05 -14.70
CA ARG A 216 -22.01 -1.49 -13.63
C ARG A 216 -22.44 -2.66 -12.75
N ARG A 217 -22.27 -2.53 -11.43
CA ARG A 217 -22.96 -3.43 -10.50
C ARG A 217 -24.46 -3.13 -10.62
N GLU A 218 -25.22 -4.12 -11.10
CA GLU A 218 -26.66 -4.15 -10.92
C GLU A 218 -26.99 -4.30 -9.44
#